data_01ffbb8b947743bebcf7f87091717129
#
_entry.id   01ffbb8b947743bebcf7f87091717129
#
_cell.length_a   1.000
_cell.length_b   1.000
_cell.length_c   1.000
_cell.angle_alpha   90.00
_cell.angle_beta   90.00
_cell.angle_gamma   90.00
#
_symmetry.space_group_name_H-M   'P 1'
#
loop_
_entity.id
_entity.type
_entity.pdbx_description
1 polymer ?
#
loop_
_entity_poly.entity_id
_entity_poly.type
_entity_poly.pdbx_seq_one_letter_code
_entity_poly.pdbx_strand_id
1 'polypeptide(L)'
;MLDIALVRRDPDRARQSARRRGIDDSFVDEILRLDTQYRSALAQAEQLKAQKNQLSAQIGKAADKAAAAQELRPRLDAISAAFALADEGARALAPDALGSPLRALLENTPNILDDAVPDGSGSDENVLVRAWGTPRVFSFEPKPHYELGEALGILDFERAAKLSGSRFCVLRNKGAQLQRALARFFLDRAAAAGYEEIAPPLLVTRETMWSTGQLSKFSDAMFADPEADLFMIPTAEVPLTALHGGEILDAAALPVKLTAHTPCFRKEAGAAGKDTRGLIRQHQFEKVELVWLSAPEESFNALERLTADAEAALQELELSYRTMLLCAGDTSFNSAKTYDLEVWLPSANSYREISSCSNCTDFQARRASIRVRRDPRAKPEFVHTLNGSALAIGRTLLALLENGQQADGSIVLPRALVPYTGFERIS
;
A
#
# COMPACT_ATOMS: atom_id res chain seq x y z
N MET A 1 -7.43 -5.79 -5.20
CA MET A 1 -7.78 -7.20 -5.36
C MET A 1 -7.37 -7.67 -6.74
N LEU A 2 -7.15 -8.97 -6.90
CA LEU A 2 -6.70 -9.54 -8.17
C LEU A 2 -7.76 -9.35 -9.27
N ASP A 3 -7.31 -9.13 -10.53
CA ASP A 3 -8.20 -9.03 -11.69
C ASP A 3 -8.65 -10.40 -12.15
N ILE A 4 -9.94 -10.71 -12.07
CA ILE A 4 -10.53 -11.94 -12.59
C ILE A 4 -10.32 -12.09 -14.11
N ALA A 5 -10.32 -11.00 -14.87
CA ALA A 5 -10.11 -11.05 -16.31
C ALA A 5 -8.67 -11.49 -16.66
N LEU A 6 -7.69 -11.09 -15.82
CA LEU A 6 -6.31 -11.55 -15.96
C LEU A 6 -6.22 -13.06 -15.68
N VAL A 7 -6.81 -13.53 -14.56
CA VAL A 7 -6.80 -14.96 -14.20
C VAL A 7 -7.45 -15.82 -15.29
N ARG A 8 -8.55 -15.36 -15.89
CA ARG A 8 -9.18 -16.06 -17.03
C ARG A 8 -8.29 -16.14 -18.26
N ARG A 9 -7.63 -15.04 -18.59
CA ARG A 9 -6.83 -14.93 -19.81
C ARG A 9 -5.52 -15.69 -19.71
N ASP A 10 -4.90 -15.64 -18.56
CA ASP A 10 -3.58 -16.21 -18.29
C ASP A 10 -3.52 -16.79 -16.86
N PRO A 11 -4.14 -17.95 -16.63
CA PRO A 11 -4.11 -18.59 -15.31
C PRO A 11 -2.71 -19.06 -14.92
N ASP A 12 -1.86 -19.39 -15.88
CA ASP A 12 -0.50 -19.87 -15.61
C ASP A 12 0.40 -18.77 -15.06
N ARG A 13 0.21 -17.53 -15.48
CA ARG A 13 0.89 -16.36 -14.89
C ARG A 13 0.50 -16.18 -13.41
N ALA A 14 -0.77 -16.36 -13.07
CA ALA A 14 -1.23 -16.29 -11.69
C ALA A 14 -0.62 -17.43 -10.84
N ARG A 15 -0.58 -18.67 -11.38
CA ARG A 15 0.07 -19.81 -10.71
C ARG A 15 1.57 -19.60 -10.54
N GLN A 16 2.25 -19.15 -11.58
CA GLN A 16 3.68 -18.88 -11.53
C GLN A 16 4.00 -17.81 -10.47
N SER A 17 3.24 -16.72 -10.46
CA SER A 17 3.42 -15.65 -9.45
C SER A 17 3.22 -16.18 -8.03
N ALA A 18 2.22 -17.04 -7.80
CA ALA A 18 1.98 -17.66 -6.50
C ALA A 18 3.16 -18.55 -6.06
N ARG A 19 3.62 -19.44 -6.94
CA ARG A 19 4.75 -20.34 -6.67
C ARG A 19 6.04 -19.58 -6.36
N ARG A 20 6.33 -18.51 -7.12
CA ARG A 20 7.48 -17.63 -6.88
C ARG A 20 7.41 -16.94 -5.52
N ARG A 21 6.19 -16.64 -5.02
CA ARG A 21 5.96 -16.12 -3.66
C ARG A 21 5.99 -17.20 -2.57
N GLY A 22 6.21 -18.49 -2.91
CA GLY A 22 6.13 -19.59 -1.97
C GLY A 22 4.71 -19.90 -1.49
N ILE A 23 3.68 -19.55 -2.27
CA ILE A 23 2.26 -19.74 -1.94
C ILE A 23 1.71 -20.89 -2.80
N ASP A 24 0.86 -21.73 -2.19
CA ASP A 24 0.09 -22.74 -2.93
C ASP A 24 -0.78 -22.08 -4.00
N ASP A 25 -0.74 -22.61 -5.21
CA ASP A 25 -1.41 -22.05 -6.38
C ASP A 25 -2.81 -22.65 -6.65
N SER A 26 -3.29 -23.57 -5.81
CA SER A 26 -4.60 -24.24 -5.94
C SER A 26 -5.80 -23.26 -5.92
N PHE A 27 -5.63 -22.08 -5.31
CA PHE A 27 -6.65 -21.04 -5.34
C PHE A 27 -7.02 -20.57 -6.75
N VAL A 28 -6.12 -20.72 -7.73
CA VAL A 28 -6.39 -20.34 -9.13
C VAL A 28 -7.47 -21.23 -9.72
N ASP A 29 -7.43 -22.54 -9.45
CA ASP A 29 -8.46 -23.48 -9.89
C ASP A 29 -9.81 -23.15 -9.26
N GLU A 30 -9.82 -22.80 -7.96
CA GLU A 30 -11.04 -22.45 -7.26
C GLU A 30 -11.62 -21.12 -7.78
N ILE A 31 -10.80 -20.12 -8.07
CA ILE A 31 -11.23 -18.87 -8.73
C ILE A 31 -11.89 -19.20 -10.08
N LEU A 32 -11.25 -19.99 -10.93
CA LEU A 32 -11.78 -20.36 -12.25
C LEU A 32 -13.07 -21.18 -12.15
N ARG A 33 -13.17 -22.06 -11.18
CA ARG A 33 -14.37 -22.85 -10.91
C ARG A 33 -15.56 -21.95 -10.54
N LEU A 34 -15.36 -21.06 -9.56
CA LEU A 34 -16.39 -20.12 -9.11
C LEU A 34 -16.77 -19.12 -10.21
N ASP A 35 -15.80 -18.63 -10.95
CA ASP A 35 -16.05 -17.76 -12.10
C ASP A 35 -16.89 -18.45 -13.20
N THR A 36 -16.61 -19.71 -13.47
CA THR A 36 -17.40 -20.51 -14.43
C THR A 36 -18.83 -20.66 -13.95
N GLN A 37 -19.03 -20.93 -12.66
CA GLN A 37 -20.36 -21.00 -12.05
C GLN A 37 -21.10 -19.66 -12.13
N TYR A 38 -20.43 -18.57 -11.79
CA TYR A 38 -20.98 -17.22 -11.89
C TYR A 38 -21.45 -16.89 -13.31
N ARG A 39 -20.59 -17.11 -14.32
CA ARG A 39 -20.93 -16.83 -15.72
C ARG A 39 -22.05 -17.71 -16.24
N SER A 40 -22.11 -18.97 -15.83
CA SER A 40 -23.20 -19.88 -16.18
C SER A 40 -24.53 -19.40 -15.59
N ALA A 41 -24.57 -19.05 -14.30
CA ALA A 41 -25.77 -18.52 -13.64
C ALA A 41 -26.23 -17.19 -14.26
N LEU A 42 -25.29 -16.30 -14.59
CA LEU A 42 -25.57 -15.02 -15.24
C LEU A 42 -26.18 -15.23 -16.63
N ALA A 43 -25.61 -16.11 -17.44
CA ALA A 43 -26.12 -16.43 -18.79
C ALA A 43 -27.54 -17.04 -18.71
N GLN A 44 -27.79 -17.91 -17.73
CA GLN A 44 -29.11 -18.48 -17.48
C GLN A 44 -30.13 -17.39 -17.08
N ALA A 45 -29.75 -16.50 -16.19
CA ALA A 45 -30.60 -15.37 -15.78
C ALA A 45 -30.94 -14.43 -16.96
N GLU A 46 -29.94 -14.09 -17.81
CA GLU A 46 -30.15 -13.30 -19.02
C GLU A 46 -31.11 -13.99 -20.02
N GLN A 47 -30.96 -15.29 -20.23
CA GLN A 47 -31.82 -16.06 -21.10
C GLN A 47 -33.27 -16.08 -20.58
N LEU A 48 -33.47 -16.32 -19.30
CA LEU A 48 -34.80 -16.32 -18.67
C LEU A 48 -35.44 -14.94 -18.70
N LYS A 49 -34.65 -13.87 -18.49
CA LYS A 49 -35.09 -12.48 -18.65
C LYS A 49 -35.56 -12.16 -20.05
N ALA A 50 -34.84 -12.63 -21.08
CA ALA A 50 -35.21 -12.48 -22.47
C ALA A 50 -36.53 -13.23 -22.78
N GLN A 51 -36.70 -14.45 -22.30
CA GLN A 51 -37.94 -15.24 -22.45
C GLN A 51 -39.14 -14.57 -21.79
N LYS A 52 -38.94 -14.06 -20.54
CA LYS A 52 -39.95 -13.29 -19.82
C LYS A 52 -40.40 -12.05 -20.60
N ASN A 53 -39.44 -11.27 -21.13
CA ASN A 53 -39.73 -10.09 -21.94
C ASN A 53 -40.49 -10.44 -23.22
N GLN A 54 -40.11 -11.54 -23.89
CA GLN A 54 -40.80 -12.03 -25.10
C GLN A 54 -42.25 -12.41 -24.82
N LEU A 55 -42.53 -13.15 -23.75
CA LEU A 55 -43.90 -13.51 -23.37
C LEU A 55 -44.74 -12.28 -23.00
N SER A 56 -44.16 -11.33 -22.25
CA SER A 56 -44.81 -10.08 -21.89
C SER A 56 -45.16 -9.25 -23.14
N ALA A 57 -44.25 -9.23 -24.14
CA ALA A 57 -44.51 -8.57 -25.44
C ALA A 57 -45.57 -9.28 -26.26
N GLN A 58 -45.69 -10.63 -26.22
CA GLN A 58 -46.77 -11.40 -26.87
C GLN A 58 -48.12 -11.03 -26.28
N ILE A 59 -48.27 -10.95 -24.96
CA ILE A 59 -49.48 -10.53 -24.28
C ILE A 59 -49.84 -9.08 -24.68
N GLY A 60 -48.86 -8.17 -24.72
CA GLY A 60 -49.06 -6.77 -25.09
C GLY A 60 -49.54 -6.55 -26.53
N LYS A 61 -49.20 -7.46 -27.47
CA LYS A 61 -49.55 -7.38 -28.89
C LYS A 61 -50.81 -8.18 -29.26
N ALA A 62 -51.34 -9.01 -28.35
CA ALA A 62 -52.54 -9.81 -28.65
C ALA A 62 -53.79 -8.93 -28.85
N ALA A 63 -54.67 -9.36 -29.76
CA ALA A 63 -55.93 -8.70 -30.01
C ALA A 63 -56.86 -8.73 -28.76
N ASP A 64 -56.90 -9.87 -28.08
CA ASP A 64 -57.50 -10.02 -26.76
C ASP A 64 -56.41 -10.23 -25.71
N LYS A 65 -56.01 -9.13 -25.07
CA LYS A 65 -54.97 -9.12 -24.04
C LYS A 65 -55.35 -9.90 -22.77
N ALA A 66 -56.63 -9.94 -22.44
CA ALA A 66 -57.10 -10.60 -21.24
C ALA A 66 -57.02 -12.13 -21.42
N ALA A 67 -57.51 -12.64 -22.53
CA ALA A 67 -57.43 -14.05 -22.83
C ALA A 67 -55.97 -14.51 -22.98
N ALA A 68 -55.14 -13.78 -23.71
CA ALA A 68 -53.71 -14.06 -23.86
C ALA A 68 -52.97 -14.00 -22.49
N ALA A 69 -53.28 -13.05 -21.62
CA ALA A 69 -52.69 -13.00 -20.29
C ALA A 69 -53.11 -14.20 -19.47
N GLN A 70 -54.36 -14.66 -19.51
CA GLN A 70 -54.85 -15.78 -18.77
C GLN A 70 -54.17 -17.10 -19.25
N GLU A 71 -53.99 -17.28 -20.53
CA GLU A 71 -53.32 -18.44 -21.11
C GLU A 71 -51.82 -18.50 -20.80
N LEU A 72 -51.13 -17.38 -20.92
CA LEU A 72 -49.65 -17.33 -20.78
C LEU A 72 -49.17 -17.10 -19.35
N ARG A 73 -50.09 -16.73 -18.41
CA ARG A 73 -49.74 -16.42 -17.02
C ARG A 73 -48.97 -17.54 -16.31
N PRO A 74 -49.39 -18.82 -16.35
CA PRO A 74 -48.69 -19.88 -15.66
C PRO A 74 -47.22 -20.02 -16.14
N ARG A 75 -47.02 -19.84 -17.43
CA ARG A 75 -45.69 -19.90 -18.07
C ARG A 75 -44.84 -18.70 -17.68
N LEU A 76 -45.45 -17.50 -17.63
CA LEU A 76 -44.77 -16.27 -17.21
C LEU A 76 -44.35 -16.33 -15.75
N ASP A 77 -45.21 -16.89 -14.87
CA ASP A 77 -44.92 -17.06 -13.45
C ASP A 77 -43.79 -18.08 -13.23
N ALA A 78 -43.81 -19.21 -13.93
CA ALA A 78 -42.72 -20.20 -13.89
C ALA A 78 -41.39 -19.64 -14.33
N ILE A 79 -41.35 -18.88 -15.46
CA ILE A 79 -40.13 -18.25 -15.94
C ILE A 79 -39.67 -17.15 -14.97
N SER A 80 -40.60 -16.39 -14.37
CA SER A 80 -40.27 -15.36 -13.38
C SER A 80 -39.64 -15.94 -12.13
N ALA A 81 -40.14 -17.07 -11.64
CA ALA A 81 -39.56 -17.77 -10.51
C ALA A 81 -38.16 -18.34 -10.83
N ALA A 82 -38.02 -18.97 -12.00
CA ALA A 82 -36.73 -19.48 -12.45
C ALA A 82 -35.69 -18.36 -12.64
N PHE A 83 -36.11 -17.20 -13.19
CA PHE A 83 -35.27 -16.01 -13.33
C PHE A 83 -34.82 -15.50 -11.96
N ALA A 84 -35.71 -15.37 -10.99
CA ALA A 84 -35.36 -14.89 -9.64
C ALA A 84 -34.29 -15.79 -9.00
N LEU A 85 -34.43 -17.11 -9.10
CA LEU A 85 -33.47 -18.06 -8.56
C LEU A 85 -32.09 -17.98 -9.27
N ALA A 86 -32.10 -17.89 -10.60
CA ALA A 86 -30.86 -17.77 -11.38
C ALA A 86 -30.14 -16.42 -11.13
N ASP A 87 -30.90 -15.33 -11.01
CA ASP A 87 -30.37 -13.98 -10.72
C ASP A 87 -29.79 -13.91 -9.29
N GLU A 88 -30.46 -14.49 -8.31
CA GLU A 88 -29.95 -14.64 -6.96
C GLU A 88 -28.65 -15.45 -6.92
N GLY A 89 -28.61 -16.60 -7.59
CA GLY A 89 -27.42 -17.43 -7.70
C GLY A 89 -26.23 -16.69 -8.37
N ALA A 90 -26.52 -15.92 -9.42
CA ALA A 90 -25.50 -15.10 -10.06
C ALA A 90 -24.99 -13.99 -9.12
N ARG A 91 -25.88 -13.28 -8.44
CA ARG A 91 -25.48 -12.22 -7.49
C ARG A 91 -24.66 -12.77 -6.33
N ALA A 92 -25.03 -13.93 -5.79
CA ALA A 92 -24.27 -14.57 -4.70
C ALA A 92 -22.82 -14.91 -5.07
N LEU A 93 -22.52 -15.10 -6.36
CA LEU A 93 -21.19 -15.43 -6.87
C LEU A 93 -20.49 -14.25 -7.55
N ALA A 94 -21.14 -13.09 -7.70
CA ALA A 94 -20.57 -11.97 -8.44
C ALA A 94 -19.23 -11.51 -7.85
N PRO A 95 -18.22 -11.26 -8.68
CA PRO A 95 -16.87 -10.91 -8.22
C PRO A 95 -16.78 -9.55 -7.50
N ASP A 96 -17.82 -8.72 -7.59
CA ASP A 96 -17.97 -7.41 -6.95
C ASP A 96 -18.97 -7.41 -5.78
N ALA A 97 -19.71 -8.51 -5.57
CA ALA A 97 -20.69 -8.58 -4.49
C ALA A 97 -20.04 -8.86 -3.13
N LEU A 98 -20.39 -8.07 -2.12
CA LEU A 98 -20.00 -8.31 -0.74
C LEU A 98 -20.46 -9.69 -0.28
N GLY A 99 -19.56 -10.45 0.38
CA GLY A 99 -19.85 -11.81 0.86
C GLY A 99 -19.77 -12.90 -0.21
N SER A 100 -19.53 -12.55 -1.48
CA SER A 100 -19.30 -13.54 -2.54
C SER A 100 -18.02 -14.34 -2.28
N PRO A 101 -18.05 -15.70 -2.37
CA PRO A 101 -16.84 -16.52 -2.24
C PRO A 101 -15.80 -16.22 -3.31
N LEU A 102 -16.21 -15.87 -4.55
CA LEU A 102 -15.30 -15.46 -5.60
C LEU A 102 -14.59 -14.13 -5.25
N ARG A 103 -15.34 -13.15 -4.76
CA ARG A 103 -14.76 -11.90 -4.28
C ARG A 103 -13.79 -12.13 -3.14
N ALA A 104 -14.15 -12.93 -2.15
CA ALA A 104 -13.29 -13.25 -1.02
C ALA A 104 -11.95 -13.87 -1.45
N LEU A 105 -11.96 -14.77 -2.44
CA LEU A 105 -10.72 -15.34 -3.00
C LEU A 105 -9.89 -14.26 -3.69
N LEU A 106 -10.49 -13.44 -4.56
CA LEU A 106 -9.78 -12.37 -5.27
C LEU A 106 -9.18 -11.32 -4.31
N GLU A 107 -9.84 -11.06 -3.18
CA GLU A 107 -9.36 -10.16 -2.14
C GLU A 107 -8.18 -10.72 -1.34
N ASN A 108 -8.19 -12.02 -1.08
CA ASN A 108 -7.16 -12.70 -0.30
C ASN A 108 -6.00 -13.26 -1.14
N THR A 109 -6.06 -13.09 -2.45
CA THR A 109 -4.97 -13.45 -3.36
C THR A 109 -4.01 -12.28 -3.53
N PRO A 110 -2.67 -12.49 -3.42
CA PRO A 110 -1.69 -11.43 -3.62
C PRO A 110 -1.68 -10.91 -5.06
N ASN A 111 -1.11 -9.72 -5.24
CA ASN A 111 -0.91 -9.16 -6.57
C ASN A 111 0.05 -10.01 -7.40
N ILE A 112 -0.09 -9.93 -8.72
CA ILE A 112 0.80 -10.62 -9.67
C ILE A 112 2.15 -9.89 -9.69
N LEU A 113 3.23 -10.67 -9.58
CA LEU A 113 4.59 -10.16 -9.68
C LEU A 113 4.90 -9.69 -11.10
N ASP A 114 5.66 -8.59 -11.19
CA ASP A 114 6.31 -8.20 -12.43
C ASP A 114 7.39 -9.20 -12.81
N ASP A 115 7.63 -9.35 -14.11
CA ASP A 115 8.58 -10.34 -14.64
C ASP A 115 10.04 -10.00 -14.25
N ALA A 116 10.34 -8.73 -13.97
CA ALA A 116 11.66 -8.26 -13.53
C ALA A 116 11.96 -8.56 -12.05
N VAL A 117 10.97 -8.97 -11.26
CA VAL A 117 11.19 -9.34 -9.85
C VAL A 117 12.05 -10.61 -9.80
N PRO A 118 13.15 -10.67 -9.05
CA PRO A 118 13.97 -11.87 -8.94
C PRO A 118 13.26 -12.96 -8.13
N ASP A 119 13.63 -14.21 -8.39
CA ASP A 119 13.20 -15.33 -7.55
C ASP A 119 13.93 -15.25 -6.21
N GLY A 120 13.34 -15.79 -5.17
CA GLY A 120 13.88 -15.80 -3.80
C GLY A 120 12.77 -15.96 -2.77
N SER A 121 13.13 -16.45 -1.59
CA SER A 121 12.23 -16.80 -0.49
C SER A 121 12.20 -15.76 0.64
N GLY A 122 13.15 -14.82 0.68
CA GLY A 122 13.25 -13.81 1.72
C GLY A 122 14.34 -12.78 1.48
N SER A 123 14.50 -11.86 2.43
CA SER A 123 15.33 -10.64 2.29
C SER A 123 16.80 -10.88 1.92
N ASP A 124 17.35 -12.04 2.25
CA ASP A 124 18.76 -12.37 1.94
C ASP A 124 18.97 -12.62 0.43
N GLU A 125 17.89 -12.81 -0.33
CA GLU A 125 17.91 -13.05 -1.78
C GLU A 125 17.48 -11.81 -2.57
N ASN A 126 17.30 -10.67 -1.90
CA ASN A 126 17.06 -9.38 -2.55
C ASN A 126 18.29 -8.95 -3.35
N VAL A 127 18.06 -8.33 -4.51
CA VAL A 127 19.14 -7.98 -5.44
C VAL A 127 19.55 -6.52 -5.29
N LEU A 128 20.85 -6.28 -5.10
CA LEU A 128 21.43 -4.94 -5.11
C LEU A 128 21.32 -4.35 -6.53
N VAL A 129 20.60 -3.24 -6.67
CA VAL A 129 20.43 -2.52 -7.94
C VAL A 129 21.47 -1.40 -8.08
N ARG A 130 21.62 -0.59 -7.01
CA ARG A 130 22.57 0.52 -6.97
C ARG A 130 22.90 0.89 -5.53
N ALA A 131 24.02 1.58 -5.35
CA ALA A 131 24.43 2.13 -4.07
C ALA A 131 24.97 3.56 -4.27
N TRP A 132 24.87 4.38 -3.23
CA TRP A 132 25.39 5.73 -3.22
C TRP A 132 26.11 6.05 -1.91
N GLY A 133 27.15 6.86 -2.03
CA GLY A 133 27.98 7.26 -0.91
C GLY A 133 28.93 6.15 -0.44
N THR A 134 29.80 6.50 0.49
CA THR A 134 30.72 5.58 1.13
C THR A 134 30.47 5.60 2.64
N PRO A 135 30.25 4.46 3.29
CA PRO A 135 30.13 4.38 4.73
C PRO A 135 31.26 5.12 5.44
N ARG A 136 30.94 6.00 6.38
CA ARG A 136 31.94 6.74 7.14
C ARG A 136 32.77 5.79 7.99
N VAL A 137 34.09 5.95 7.93
CA VAL A 137 35.03 5.25 8.79
C VAL A 137 35.32 6.12 10.01
N PHE A 138 35.19 5.55 11.20
CA PHE A 138 35.44 6.23 12.47
C PHE A 138 36.81 5.83 13.03
N SER A 139 37.52 6.75 13.68
CA SER A 139 38.73 6.46 14.44
C SER A 139 38.45 5.99 15.88
N PHE A 140 37.16 5.82 16.19
CA PHE A 140 36.66 5.34 17.49
C PHE A 140 35.50 4.35 17.25
N GLU A 141 35.11 3.59 18.25
CA GLU A 141 33.98 2.69 18.18
C GLU A 141 32.66 3.48 18.12
N PRO A 142 31.87 3.37 17.01
CA PRO A 142 30.63 4.12 16.89
C PRO A 142 29.56 3.56 17.81
N LYS A 143 28.93 4.46 18.59
CA LYS A 143 27.84 4.13 19.50
C LYS A 143 26.50 4.07 18.77
N PRO A 144 25.57 3.22 19.22
CA PRO A 144 24.21 3.17 18.67
C PRO A 144 23.42 4.45 19.07
N HIS A 145 22.48 4.82 18.22
CA HIS A 145 21.68 6.03 18.34
C HIS A 145 20.97 6.20 19.69
N TYR A 146 20.53 5.11 20.32
CA TYR A 146 19.86 5.18 21.61
C TYR A 146 20.81 5.59 22.75
N GLU A 147 22.06 5.13 22.75
CA GLU A 147 23.06 5.55 23.71
C GLU A 147 23.45 7.03 23.52
N LEU A 148 23.67 7.43 22.26
CA LEU A 148 23.95 8.82 21.90
C LEU A 148 22.80 9.75 22.32
N GLY A 149 21.58 9.35 21.98
CA GLY A 149 20.38 10.15 22.25
C GLY A 149 20.05 10.31 23.74
N GLU A 150 20.25 9.25 24.54
CA GLU A 150 20.11 9.32 26.00
C GLU A 150 21.21 10.18 26.62
N ALA A 151 22.47 10.01 26.23
CA ALA A 151 23.59 10.80 26.74
C ALA A 151 23.44 12.30 26.44
N LEU A 152 22.91 12.65 25.26
CA LEU A 152 22.62 14.03 24.84
C LEU A 152 21.28 14.57 25.40
N GLY A 153 20.51 13.76 26.12
CA GLY A 153 19.20 14.13 26.67
C GLY A 153 18.13 14.46 25.62
N ILE A 154 18.26 13.91 24.41
CA ILE A 154 17.34 14.13 23.29
C ILE A 154 16.37 12.96 23.05
N LEU A 155 16.69 11.76 23.55
CA LEU A 155 15.82 10.57 23.56
C LEU A 155 15.56 10.14 25.00
N ASP A 156 14.32 9.76 25.33
CA ASP A 156 13.91 9.37 26.68
C ASP A 156 12.96 8.16 26.61
N PHE A 157 13.55 6.98 26.66
CA PHE A 157 12.81 5.72 26.58
C PHE A 157 12.17 5.36 27.94
N GLU A 158 12.79 5.74 29.07
CA GLU A 158 12.26 5.46 30.41
C GLU A 158 10.91 6.16 30.62
N ARG A 159 10.85 7.47 30.28
CA ARG A 159 9.59 8.22 30.41
C ARG A 159 8.55 7.78 29.38
N ALA A 160 8.97 7.41 28.19
CA ALA A 160 8.06 6.84 27.20
C ALA A 160 7.42 5.54 27.71
N ALA A 161 8.20 4.67 28.34
CA ALA A 161 7.70 3.43 28.92
C ALA A 161 6.65 3.66 30.03
N LYS A 162 6.81 4.72 30.83
CA LYS A 162 5.80 5.13 31.84
C LYS A 162 4.49 5.57 31.19
N LEU A 163 4.56 6.22 30.02
CA LEU A 163 3.38 6.75 29.34
C LEU A 163 2.63 5.66 28.55
N SER A 164 3.36 4.79 27.85
CA SER A 164 2.75 3.95 26.81
C SER A 164 3.33 2.51 26.74
N GLY A 165 4.26 2.15 27.64
CA GLY A 165 4.93 0.85 27.58
C GLY A 165 6.15 0.85 26.66
N SER A 166 6.53 -0.35 26.20
CA SER A 166 7.70 -0.56 25.34
C SER A 166 7.47 -0.05 23.91
N ARG A 167 8.56 0.11 23.14
CA ARG A 167 8.54 0.53 21.72
C ARG A 167 7.96 1.92 21.47
N PHE A 168 8.06 2.81 22.46
CA PHE A 168 7.81 4.24 22.34
C PHE A 168 9.05 5.02 22.73
N CYS A 169 9.17 6.25 22.26
CA CYS A 169 10.24 7.18 22.62
C CYS A 169 9.67 8.59 22.81
N VAL A 170 10.11 9.27 23.86
CA VAL A 170 9.90 10.71 24.02
C VAL A 170 11.11 11.43 23.46
N LEU A 171 10.91 12.25 22.43
CA LEU A 171 11.91 13.14 21.88
C LEU A 171 11.92 14.45 22.69
N ARG A 172 13.12 14.94 23.03
CA ARG A 172 13.28 16.14 23.85
C ARG A 172 14.19 17.16 23.17
N ASN A 173 13.98 18.43 23.46
CA ASN A 173 14.87 19.53 23.05
C ASN A 173 15.26 19.47 21.57
N LYS A 174 16.56 19.41 21.25
CA LYS A 174 17.09 19.32 19.89
C LYS A 174 16.63 18.06 19.15
N GLY A 175 16.30 16.96 19.83
CA GLY A 175 15.72 15.76 19.22
C GLY A 175 14.32 16.02 18.63
N ALA A 176 13.43 16.65 19.39
CA ALA A 176 12.11 17.04 18.91
C ALA A 176 12.18 18.13 17.81
N GLN A 177 13.16 19.05 17.92
CA GLN A 177 13.39 20.05 16.86
C GLN A 177 13.88 19.38 15.56
N LEU A 178 14.80 18.42 15.66
CA LEU A 178 15.30 17.66 14.50
C LEU A 178 14.18 16.86 13.83
N GLN A 179 13.28 16.22 14.59
CA GLN A 179 12.12 15.50 14.03
C GLN A 179 11.24 16.43 13.19
N ARG A 180 10.89 17.62 13.72
CA ARG A 180 10.10 18.61 12.95
C ARG A 180 10.85 19.16 11.74
N ALA A 181 12.16 19.36 11.86
CA ALA A 181 13.02 19.81 10.77
C ALA A 181 13.05 18.79 9.63
N LEU A 182 13.16 17.49 9.95
CA LEU A 182 13.11 16.41 8.97
C LEU A 182 11.75 16.35 8.27
N ALA A 183 10.65 16.44 9.02
CA ALA A 183 9.31 16.45 8.43
C ALA A 183 9.17 17.59 7.40
N ARG A 184 9.55 18.81 7.78
CA ARG A 184 9.51 19.96 6.89
C ARG A 184 10.46 19.81 5.69
N PHE A 185 11.68 19.36 5.91
CA PHE A 185 12.65 19.12 4.85
C PHE A 185 12.12 18.17 3.77
N PHE A 186 11.50 17.05 4.19
CA PHE A 186 10.93 16.07 3.26
C PHE A 186 9.70 16.60 2.52
N LEU A 187 8.83 17.35 3.19
CA LEU A 187 7.67 17.98 2.54
C LEU A 187 8.10 19.05 1.51
N ASP A 188 9.05 19.93 1.85
CA ASP A 188 9.56 20.95 0.94
C ASP A 188 10.19 20.30 -0.33
N ARG A 189 10.86 19.15 -0.17
CA ARG A 189 11.40 18.38 -1.31
C ARG A 189 10.30 17.72 -2.14
N ALA A 190 9.31 17.12 -1.51
CA ALA A 190 8.18 16.55 -2.22
C ALA A 190 7.43 17.64 -3.01
N ALA A 191 7.20 18.80 -2.42
CA ALA A 191 6.59 19.95 -3.10
C ALA A 191 7.43 20.40 -4.32
N ALA A 192 8.76 20.47 -4.18
CA ALA A 192 9.67 20.80 -5.28
C ALA A 192 9.65 19.74 -6.41
N ALA A 193 9.38 18.47 -6.08
CA ALA A 193 9.20 17.39 -7.04
C ALA A 193 7.77 17.31 -7.64
N GLY A 194 6.89 18.27 -7.29
CA GLY A 194 5.54 18.43 -7.84
C GLY A 194 4.47 17.55 -7.16
N TYR A 195 4.69 17.19 -5.90
CA TYR A 195 3.66 16.53 -5.08
C TYR A 195 2.75 17.56 -4.43
N GLU A 196 1.46 17.28 -4.39
CA GLU A 196 0.47 18.00 -3.60
C GLU A 196 0.51 17.51 -2.15
N GLU A 197 0.72 18.45 -1.21
CA GLU A 197 0.70 18.13 0.22
C GLU A 197 -0.73 18.01 0.72
N ILE A 198 -1.05 16.89 1.37
CA ILE A 198 -2.34 16.57 1.97
C ILE A 198 -2.18 16.39 3.47
N ALA A 199 -3.11 16.92 4.26
CA ALA A 199 -3.25 16.62 5.68
C ALA A 199 -4.49 15.72 5.91
N PRO A 200 -4.34 14.39 5.80
CA PRO A 200 -5.47 13.47 5.86
C PRO A 200 -5.89 13.18 7.31
N PRO A 201 -7.11 12.66 7.53
CA PRO A 201 -7.49 12.04 8.80
C PRO A 201 -6.56 10.88 9.16
N LEU A 202 -6.26 10.76 10.47
CA LEU A 202 -5.43 9.67 11.01
C LEU A 202 -6.25 8.46 11.46
N LEU A 203 -7.55 8.65 11.66
CA LEU A 203 -8.54 7.61 11.90
C LEU A 203 -9.36 7.44 10.63
N VAL A 204 -9.37 6.23 10.09
CA VAL A 204 -10.01 5.90 8.83
C VAL A 204 -11.02 4.78 8.99
N THR A 205 -12.01 4.75 8.12
CA THR A 205 -13.04 3.70 8.08
C THR A 205 -12.45 2.34 7.67
N ARG A 206 -13.17 1.29 7.96
CA ARG A 206 -12.84 -0.07 7.50
C ARG A 206 -12.70 -0.16 5.98
N GLU A 207 -13.57 0.53 5.24
CA GLU A 207 -13.53 0.56 3.78
C GLU A 207 -12.25 1.24 3.25
N THR A 208 -11.84 2.36 3.84
CA THR A 208 -10.58 3.04 3.51
C THR A 208 -9.39 2.12 3.79
N MET A 209 -9.36 1.44 4.94
CA MET A 209 -8.30 0.50 5.29
C MET A 209 -8.27 -0.74 4.37
N TRP A 210 -9.45 -1.20 3.93
CA TRP A 210 -9.58 -2.30 2.99
C TRP A 210 -9.10 -1.92 1.58
N SER A 211 -9.26 -0.68 1.17
CA SER A 211 -8.95 -0.19 -0.18
C SER A 211 -7.49 -0.40 -0.59
N THR A 212 -6.55 -0.32 0.34
CA THR A 212 -5.12 -0.56 0.09
C THR A 212 -4.69 -2.02 0.24
N GLY A 213 -5.61 -2.91 0.69
CA GLY A 213 -5.32 -4.33 0.93
C GLY A 213 -4.68 -4.63 2.28
N GLN A 214 -4.47 -3.63 3.12
CA GLN A 214 -3.85 -3.78 4.45
C GLN A 214 -4.71 -4.63 5.38
N LEU A 215 -6.03 -4.38 5.41
CA LEU A 215 -6.95 -5.03 6.34
C LEU A 215 -7.04 -6.55 6.13
N SER A 216 -7.03 -7.01 4.88
CA SER A 216 -7.17 -8.44 4.55
C SER A 216 -6.05 -9.32 5.14
N LYS A 217 -4.85 -8.77 5.33
CA LYS A 217 -3.66 -9.53 5.73
C LYS A 217 -3.14 -9.17 7.12
N PHE A 218 -3.39 -7.94 7.59
CA PHE A 218 -2.72 -7.36 8.77
C PHE A 218 -3.69 -6.86 9.83
N SER A 219 -4.96 -7.35 9.87
CA SER A 219 -5.97 -6.93 10.85
C SER A 219 -5.47 -6.95 12.29
N ASP A 220 -4.74 -8.02 12.67
CA ASP A 220 -4.21 -8.21 14.03
C ASP A 220 -3.06 -7.27 14.38
N ALA A 221 -2.40 -6.69 13.35
CA ALA A 221 -1.28 -5.77 13.51
C ALA A 221 -1.71 -4.29 13.57
N MET A 222 -3.02 -3.99 13.50
CA MET A 222 -3.56 -2.63 13.49
C MET A 222 -4.16 -2.22 14.82
N PHE A 223 -3.98 -0.94 15.18
CA PHE A 223 -4.76 -0.31 16.24
C PHE A 223 -6.12 0.11 15.69
N ALA A 224 -7.19 -0.23 16.40
CA ALA A 224 -8.55 0.08 16.02
C ALA A 224 -9.41 0.45 17.22
N ASP A 225 -10.41 1.29 17.00
CA ASP A 225 -11.54 1.50 17.88
C ASP A 225 -12.69 0.59 17.41
N PRO A 226 -13.03 -0.46 18.16
CA PRO A 226 -14.07 -1.40 17.75
C PRO A 226 -15.49 -0.83 17.86
N GLU A 227 -15.71 0.21 18.69
CA GLU A 227 -17.04 0.82 18.87
C GLU A 227 -17.38 1.76 17.71
N ALA A 228 -16.39 2.55 17.27
CA ALA A 228 -16.54 3.47 16.15
C ALA A 228 -16.27 2.82 14.78
N ASP A 229 -15.74 1.59 14.73
CA ASP A 229 -15.23 0.90 13.53
C ASP A 229 -14.19 1.75 12.76
N LEU A 230 -13.32 2.43 13.52
CA LEU A 230 -12.24 3.26 12.99
C LEU A 230 -10.88 2.64 13.28
N PHE A 231 -9.96 2.83 12.36
CA PHE A 231 -8.60 2.30 12.41
C PHE A 231 -7.59 3.45 12.43
N MET A 232 -6.59 3.37 13.31
CA MET A 232 -5.42 4.24 13.23
C MET A 232 -4.56 3.84 12.03
N ILE A 233 -4.16 4.81 11.21
CA ILE A 233 -3.41 4.53 9.99
C ILE A 233 -2.03 3.97 10.29
N PRO A 234 -1.59 2.87 9.63
CA PRO A 234 -0.23 2.35 9.74
C PRO A 234 0.75 3.08 8.82
N THR A 235 0.24 3.91 7.90
CA THR A 235 0.95 4.71 6.90
C THR A 235 -0.04 5.67 6.24
N ALA A 236 0.44 6.83 5.78
CA ALA A 236 -0.37 7.75 5.00
C ALA A 236 -0.75 7.20 3.60
N GLU A 237 -0.10 6.13 3.13
CA GLU A 237 -0.51 5.39 1.94
C GLU A 237 -2.02 5.12 1.94
N VAL A 238 -2.58 4.72 3.10
CA VAL A 238 -3.99 4.34 3.23
C VAL A 238 -4.93 5.49 2.87
N PRO A 239 -4.93 6.64 3.57
CA PRO A 239 -5.82 7.73 3.24
C PRO A 239 -5.49 8.40 1.90
N LEU A 240 -4.21 8.51 1.51
CA LEU A 240 -3.83 9.14 0.25
C LEU A 240 -4.28 8.32 -0.96
N THR A 241 -4.08 7.00 -0.94
CA THR A 241 -4.55 6.12 -2.03
C THR A 241 -6.08 6.13 -2.13
N ALA A 242 -6.77 6.14 -0.98
CA ALA A 242 -8.24 6.12 -0.95
C ALA A 242 -8.88 7.48 -1.23
N LEU A 243 -8.12 8.57 -1.30
CA LEU A 243 -8.63 9.94 -1.44
C LEU A 243 -9.55 10.10 -2.66
N HIS A 244 -9.22 9.44 -3.77
CA HIS A 244 -10.00 9.42 -5.01
C HIS A 244 -10.89 8.17 -5.14
N GLY A 245 -11.21 7.51 -4.03
CA GLY A 245 -12.06 6.32 -4.03
C GLY A 245 -13.42 6.54 -4.68
N GLY A 246 -13.82 5.63 -5.59
CA GLY A 246 -15.08 5.73 -6.34
C GLY A 246 -15.07 6.71 -7.54
N GLU A 247 -13.99 7.45 -7.74
CA GLU A 247 -13.91 8.47 -8.78
C GLU A 247 -13.48 7.91 -10.16
N ILE A 248 -13.86 8.66 -11.19
CA ILE A 248 -13.36 8.48 -12.56
C ILE A 248 -12.61 9.76 -12.93
N LEU A 249 -11.30 9.68 -12.89
CA LEU A 249 -10.40 10.78 -13.19
C LEU A 249 -10.36 11.06 -14.71
N ASP A 250 -10.04 12.31 -15.08
CA ASP A 250 -9.64 12.65 -16.44
C ASP A 250 -8.19 12.19 -16.68
N ALA A 251 -7.90 11.65 -17.85
CA ALA A 251 -6.53 11.25 -18.20
C ALA A 251 -5.54 12.41 -18.19
N ALA A 252 -5.99 13.64 -18.46
CA ALA A 252 -5.16 14.84 -18.38
C ALA A 252 -4.73 15.19 -16.94
N ALA A 253 -5.42 14.68 -15.92
CA ALA A 253 -5.02 14.85 -14.52
C ALA A 253 -3.88 13.93 -14.06
N LEU A 254 -3.55 12.89 -14.85
CA LEU A 254 -2.50 11.94 -14.50
C LEU A 254 -1.12 12.44 -14.93
N PRO A 255 -0.05 12.15 -14.17
CA PRO A 255 -0.11 11.48 -12.85
C PRO A 255 -0.58 12.42 -11.73
N VAL A 256 -1.42 11.90 -10.83
CA VAL A 256 -1.70 12.58 -9.54
C VAL A 256 -0.59 12.18 -8.57
N LYS A 257 0.09 13.15 -7.97
CA LYS A 257 1.17 12.97 -7.01
C LYS A 257 0.79 13.58 -5.68
N LEU A 258 0.68 12.77 -4.64
CA LEU A 258 0.27 13.19 -3.31
C LEU A 258 1.36 12.90 -2.28
N THR A 259 1.50 13.78 -1.28
CA THR A 259 2.38 13.56 -0.14
C THR A 259 1.68 13.94 1.16
N ALA A 260 2.03 13.26 2.25
CA ALA A 260 1.58 13.61 3.58
C ALA A 260 2.62 13.26 4.64
N HIS A 261 2.79 14.15 5.61
CA HIS A 261 3.47 13.86 6.87
C HIS A 261 2.43 13.40 7.89
N THR A 262 2.57 12.19 8.41
CA THR A 262 1.65 11.67 9.42
C THR A 262 2.36 10.84 10.49
N PRO A 263 1.84 10.83 11.74
CA PRO A 263 2.02 9.69 12.63
C PRO A 263 1.49 8.41 11.96
N CYS A 264 2.17 7.29 12.26
CA CYS A 264 1.83 5.96 11.78
C CYS A 264 1.80 5.01 12.99
N PHE A 265 0.83 4.09 13.03
CA PHE A 265 0.58 3.24 14.19
C PHE A 265 0.62 1.76 13.82
N ARG A 266 1.51 0.97 14.44
CA ARG A 266 1.68 -0.47 14.15
C ARG A 266 1.83 -1.27 15.43
N LYS A 267 1.04 -2.34 15.61
CA LYS A 267 1.18 -3.25 16.79
C LYS A 267 2.44 -4.10 16.75
N GLU A 268 3.13 -4.21 15.61
CA GLU A 268 4.35 -5.01 15.44
C GLU A 268 4.21 -6.47 15.92
N ALA A 269 3.04 -7.08 15.71
CA ALA A 269 2.65 -8.36 16.28
C ALA A 269 3.60 -9.54 15.90
N GLY A 270 4.27 -9.47 14.74
CA GLY A 270 5.20 -10.51 14.26
C GLY A 270 6.67 -10.29 14.64
N ALA A 271 7.01 -9.23 15.39
CA ALA A 271 8.39 -8.78 15.60
C ALA A 271 8.89 -8.97 17.04
N ALA A 272 8.41 -10.00 17.73
CA ALA A 272 8.87 -10.32 19.10
C ALA A 272 10.38 -10.58 19.10
N GLY A 273 11.11 -9.85 19.98
CA GLY A 273 12.56 -10.00 20.16
C GLY A 273 13.45 -9.33 19.11
N LYS A 274 12.91 -8.78 18.01
CA LYS A 274 13.70 -8.08 16.98
C LYS A 274 13.70 -6.57 17.25
N ASP A 275 14.88 -5.93 17.14
CA ASP A 275 15.09 -4.48 17.25
C ASP A 275 14.32 -3.86 18.42
N THR A 276 14.48 -4.44 19.63
CA THR A 276 13.72 -4.08 20.83
C THR A 276 14.19 -2.77 21.48
N ARG A 277 15.35 -2.25 21.09
CA ARG A 277 15.94 -1.01 21.61
C ARG A 277 15.99 0.06 20.52
N GLY A 278 15.84 1.31 20.92
CA GLY A 278 15.98 2.46 20.03
C GLY A 278 14.76 2.77 19.16
N LEU A 279 14.98 3.41 18.01
CA LEU A 279 13.97 3.98 17.13
C LEU A 279 13.67 3.12 15.88
N ILE A 280 14.32 1.96 15.72
CA ILE A 280 14.19 1.15 14.48
C ILE A 280 12.76 0.62 14.33
N ARG A 281 12.16 0.16 15.45
CA ARG A 281 10.84 -0.50 15.43
C ARG A 281 9.96 -0.02 16.58
N GLN A 282 9.01 0.86 16.24
CA GLN A 282 8.13 1.55 17.20
C GLN A 282 6.66 1.29 16.90
N HIS A 283 5.81 1.33 17.94
CA HIS A 283 4.35 1.29 17.81
C HIS A 283 3.78 2.57 17.20
N GLN A 284 4.45 3.71 17.43
CA GLN A 284 4.14 5.01 16.87
C GLN A 284 5.42 5.62 16.30
N PHE A 285 5.38 6.03 15.05
CA PHE A 285 6.47 6.73 14.36
C PHE A 285 5.90 7.73 13.36
N GLU A 286 6.74 8.60 12.83
CA GLU A 286 6.33 9.58 11.82
C GLU A 286 6.98 9.26 10.47
N LYS A 287 6.25 9.54 9.39
CA LYS A 287 6.68 9.29 8.03
C LYS A 287 6.13 10.35 7.08
N VAL A 288 6.93 10.77 6.12
CA VAL A 288 6.45 11.45 4.93
C VAL A 288 6.25 10.40 3.85
N GLU A 289 5.04 10.28 3.35
CA GLU A 289 4.64 9.30 2.34
C GLU A 289 4.43 9.97 0.99
N LEU A 290 4.80 9.26 -0.07
CA LEU A 290 4.56 9.63 -1.46
C LEU A 290 3.58 8.62 -2.06
N VAL A 291 2.54 9.11 -2.73
CA VAL A 291 1.59 8.27 -3.46
C VAL A 291 1.37 8.83 -4.86
N TRP A 292 1.36 7.94 -5.85
CA TRP A 292 1.02 8.29 -7.22
C TRP A 292 -0.20 7.51 -7.70
N LEU A 293 -1.08 8.19 -8.42
CA LEU A 293 -2.05 7.57 -9.32
C LEU A 293 -1.53 7.80 -10.75
N SER A 294 -1.22 6.71 -11.44
CA SER A 294 -0.55 6.73 -12.75
C SER A 294 -1.39 6.06 -13.82
N ALA A 295 -1.19 6.46 -15.07
CA ALA A 295 -1.63 5.66 -16.20
C ALA A 295 -0.93 4.30 -16.19
N PRO A 296 -1.62 3.19 -16.54
CA PRO A 296 -1.06 1.84 -16.47
C PRO A 296 0.28 1.67 -17.18
N GLU A 297 0.41 2.21 -18.38
CA GLU A 297 1.61 2.12 -19.22
C GLU A 297 2.82 2.87 -18.68
N GLU A 298 2.59 3.90 -17.85
CA GLU A 298 3.65 4.72 -17.27
C GLU A 298 4.07 4.28 -15.86
N SER A 299 3.36 3.35 -15.24
CA SER A 299 3.50 3.08 -13.80
C SER A 299 4.88 2.52 -13.40
N PHE A 300 5.54 1.75 -14.24
CA PHE A 300 6.89 1.27 -13.94
C PHE A 300 7.94 2.37 -14.09
N ASN A 301 7.79 3.29 -15.05
CA ASN A 301 8.60 4.50 -15.15
C ASN A 301 8.33 5.43 -13.95
N ALA A 302 7.09 5.50 -13.48
CA ALA A 302 6.70 6.24 -12.29
C ALA A 302 7.36 5.66 -11.03
N LEU A 303 7.50 4.33 -10.91
CA LEU A 303 8.21 3.68 -9.80
C LEU A 303 9.69 4.12 -9.75
N GLU A 304 10.39 4.15 -10.88
CA GLU A 304 11.78 4.60 -10.94
C GLU A 304 11.91 6.06 -10.49
N ARG A 305 11.00 6.95 -10.92
CA ARG A 305 10.98 8.35 -10.51
C ARG A 305 10.68 8.54 -9.03
N LEU A 306 9.66 7.84 -8.52
CA LEU A 306 9.30 7.89 -7.10
C LEU A 306 10.46 7.39 -6.22
N THR A 307 11.14 6.32 -6.64
CA THR A 307 12.32 5.81 -5.95
C THR A 307 13.47 6.84 -5.97
N ALA A 308 13.70 7.49 -7.12
CA ALA A 308 14.70 8.54 -7.24
C ALA A 308 14.40 9.77 -6.34
N ASP A 309 13.12 10.14 -6.16
CA ASP A 309 12.72 11.21 -5.24
C ASP A 309 13.09 10.86 -3.78
N ALA A 310 12.91 9.61 -3.36
CA ALA A 310 13.32 9.13 -2.04
C ALA A 310 14.85 9.05 -1.89
N GLU A 311 15.55 8.58 -2.91
CA GLU A 311 17.03 8.54 -2.94
C GLU A 311 17.65 9.93 -2.83
N ALA A 312 17.09 10.92 -3.54
CA ALA A 312 17.57 12.28 -3.52
C ALA A 312 17.54 12.89 -2.10
N ALA A 313 16.56 12.52 -1.27
CA ALA A 313 16.50 12.93 0.13
C ALA A 313 17.70 12.38 0.93
N LEU A 314 18.07 11.11 0.74
CA LEU A 314 19.23 10.49 1.39
C LEU A 314 20.55 11.11 0.92
N GLN A 315 20.66 11.44 -0.37
CA GLN A 315 21.85 12.08 -0.94
C GLN A 315 22.08 13.47 -0.37
N GLU A 316 21.03 14.29 -0.23
CA GLU A 316 21.16 15.62 0.39
C GLU A 316 21.44 15.56 1.89
N LEU A 317 21.02 14.48 2.55
CA LEU A 317 21.38 14.20 3.94
C LEU A 317 22.76 13.56 4.08
N GLU A 318 23.49 13.38 2.99
CA GLU A 318 24.83 12.79 2.96
C GLU A 318 24.90 11.40 3.61
N LEU A 319 23.77 10.64 3.57
CA LEU A 319 23.66 9.30 4.14
C LEU A 319 23.95 8.23 3.07
N SER A 320 24.97 7.41 3.31
CA SER A 320 25.27 6.27 2.43
C SER A 320 24.13 5.26 2.45
N TYR A 321 23.65 4.84 1.28
CA TYR A 321 22.54 3.92 1.11
C TYR A 321 22.77 2.94 -0.04
N ARG A 322 21.96 1.91 -0.06
CA ARG A 322 21.81 0.99 -1.18
C ARG A 322 20.34 0.79 -1.52
N THR A 323 20.05 0.55 -2.81
CA THR A 323 18.71 0.26 -3.34
C THR A 323 18.65 -1.21 -3.70
N MET A 324 17.72 -1.92 -3.06
CA MET A 324 17.49 -3.36 -3.24
C MET A 324 16.21 -3.58 -4.03
N LEU A 325 16.23 -4.41 -5.06
CA LEU A 325 15.03 -4.96 -5.68
C LEU A 325 14.61 -6.19 -4.89
N LEU A 326 13.41 -6.14 -4.32
CA LEU A 326 12.90 -7.24 -3.52
C LEU A 326 12.62 -8.46 -4.39
N CYS A 327 12.99 -9.65 -3.88
CA CYS A 327 12.65 -10.92 -4.49
C CYS A 327 11.18 -11.29 -4.28
N ALA A 328 10.74 -12.33 -4.96
CA ALA A 328 9.34 -12.75 -4.98
C ALA A 328 8.76 -13.06 -3.58
N GLY A 329 9.54 -13.72 -2.72
CA GLY A 329 9.13 -14.07 -1.36
C GLY A 329 9.10 -12.90 -0.38
N ASP A 330 9.85 -11.81 -0.66
CA ASP A 330 9.90 -10.61 0.18
C ASP A 330 8.99 -9.47 -0.32
N THR A 331 8.54 -9.54 -1.59
CA THR A 331 7.62 -8.56 -2.18
C THR A 331 6.26 -8.61 -1.48
N SER A 332 5.77 -7.46 -1.00
CA SER A 332 4.52 -7.32 -0.26
C SER A 332 3.30 -7.88 -1.00
N PHE A 333 2.26 -8.24 -0.23
CA PHE A 333 1.00 -8.82 -0.73
C PHE A 333 0.34 -7.99 -1.84
N ASN A 334 0.32 -6.67 -1.72
CA ASN A 334 -0.32 -5.74 -2.65
C ASN A 334 0.58 -5.27 -3.80
N SER A 335 1.88 -5.54 -3.74
CA SER A 335 2.87 -5.01 -4.69
C SER A 335 3.16 -5.98 -5.82
N ALA A 336 3.36 -5.44 -7.02
CA ALA A 336 3.86 -6.17 -8.18
C ALA A 336 5.40 -6.10 -8.28
N LYS A 337 6.00 -4.97 -7.84
CA LYS A 337 7.44 -4.74 -7.82
C LYS A 337 7.76 -3.73 -6.71
N THR A 338 8.83 -3.96 -5.96
CA THR A 338 9.25 -3.09 -4.84
C THR A 338 10.75 -2.89 -4.84
N TYR A 339 11.15 -1.65 -4.59
CA TYR A 339 12.52 -1.28 -4.22
C TYR A 339 12.55 -0.86 -2.76
N ASP A 340 13.49 -1.42 -1.98
CA ASP A 340 13.81 -0.93 -0.65
C ASP A 340 15.10 -0.10 -0.69
N LEU A 341 15.07 1.05 -0.01
CA LEU A 341 16.24 1.84 0.29
C LEU A 341 16.74 1.47 1.68
N GLU A 342 17.99 1.11 1.79
CA GLU A 342 18.62 0.74 3.04
C GLU A 342 19.77 1.69 3.35
N VAL A 343 19.74 2.33 4.53
CA VAL A 343 20.76 3.27 5.00
C VAL A 343 21.81 2.55 5.84
N TRP A 344 23.05 2.98 5.73
CA TRP A 344 24.16 2.45 6.54
C TRP A 344 24.05 2.89 8.01
N LEU A 345 24.16 1.92 8.92
CA LEU A 345 24.23 2.15 10.36
C LEU A 345 25.60 1.69 10.91
N PRO A 346 26.47 2.64 11.31
CA PRO A 346 27.83 2.32 11.76
C PRO A 346 27.89 1.40 12.98
N SER A 347 27.01 1.59 13.98
CA SER A 347 27.01 0.79 15.20
C SER A 347 26.65 -0.67 14.96
N ALA A 348 25.81 -0.94 13.97
CA ALA A 348 25.38 -2.28 13.58
C ALA A 348 26.27 -2.88 12.48
N ASN A 349 27.19 -2.10 11.89
CA ASN A 349 27.99 -2.46 10.73
C ASN A 349 27.13 -3.10 9.61
N SER A 350 25.95 -2.52 9.36
CA SER A 350 24.98 -3.08 8.42
C SER A 350 24.07 -2.01 7.82
N TYR A 351 23.45 -2.33 6.68
CA TYR A 351 22.39 -1.53 6.10
C TYR A 351 21.05 -1.89 6.74
N ARG A 352 20.17 -0.88 6.90
CA ARG A 352 18.81 -1.03 7.42
C ARG A 352 17.81 -0.29 6.54
N GLU A 353 16.69 -0.93 6.24
CA GLU A 353 15.59 -0.34 5.49
C GLU A 353 15.14 1.00 6.08
N ILE A 354 15.04 2.03 5.25
CA ILE A 354 14.58 3.37 5.59
C ILE A 354 13.39 3.82 4.75
N SER A 355 13.24 3.26 3.55
CA SER A 355 12.12 3.49 2.64
C SER A 355 11.83 2.23 1.84
N SER A 356 10.55 2.05 1.48
CA SER A 356 10.10 1.02 0.56
C SER A 356 9.23 1.69 -0.51
N CYS A 357 9.55 1.48 -1.79
CA CYS A 357 8.90 2.08 -2.95
C CYS A 357 8.26 0.99 -3.80
N SER A 358 6.93 1.00 -3.92
CA SER A 358 6.16 -0.09 -4.52
C SER A 358 5.26 0.38 -5.67
N ASN A 359 5.18 -0.45 -6.71
CA ASN A 359 4.13 -0.38 -7.71
C ASN A 359 3.10 -1.48 -7.42
N CYS A 360 1.88 -1.07 -7.10
CA CYS A 360 0.76 -1.97 -6.81
C CYS A 360 -0.10 -2.28 -8.06
N THR A 361 0.26 -1.76 -9.23
CA THR A 361 -0.54 -1.85 -10.45
C THR A 361 -1.99 -1.43 -10.19
N ASP A 362 -2.99 -2.12 -10.72
CA ASP A 362 -4.40 -1.83 -10.50
C ASP A 362 -5.00 -2.49 -9.23
N PHE A 363 -4.18 -3.18 -8.44
CA PHE A 363 -4.63 -3.98 -7.30
C PHE A 363 -5.39 -3.18 -6.24
N GLN A 364 -4.86 -2.02 -5.85
CA GLN A 364 -5.50 -1.11 -4.90
C GLN A 364 -6.61 -0.29 -5.58
N ALA A 365 -6.39 0.17 -6.81
CA ALA A 365 -7.38 0.92 -7.57
C ALA A 365 -8.67 0.10 -7.80
N ARG A 366 -8.59 -1.23 -7.99
CA ARG A 366 -9.76 -2.11 -8.05
C ARG A 366 -10.54 -2.16 -6.75
N ARG A 367 -9.85 -2.15 -5.60
CA ARG A 367 -10.48 -2.10 -4.28
C ARG A 367 -11.17 -0.76 -4.04
N ALA A 368 -10.42 0.32 -4.26
CA ALA A 368 -10.90 1.69 -4.06
C ALA A 368 -11.81 2.21 -5.19
N SER A 369 -12.00 1.43 -6.29
CA SER A 369 -12.77 1.85 -7.48
C SER A 369 -12.23 3.12 -8.14
N ILE A 370 -10.92 3.33 -8.16
CA ILE A 370 -10.29 4.50 -8.77
C ILE A 370 -10.04 4.21 -10.26
N ARG A 371 -10.68 4.96 -11.12
CA ARG A 371 -10.63 4.75 -12.55
C ARG A 371 -10.21 6.01 -13.29
N VAL A 372 -9.77 5.85 -14.52
CA VAL A 372 -9.45 6.94 -15.44
C VAL A 372 -10.24 6.78 -16.73
N ARG A 373 -10.63 7.88 -17.33
CA ARG A 373 -11.27 7.92 -18.65
C ARG A 373 -10.38 8.69 -19.61
N ARG A 374 -9.93 8.02 -20.67
CA ARG A 374 -9.03 8.60 -21.68
C ARG A 374 -9.74 9.51 -22.68
N ASP A 375 -10.99 9.20 -22.93
CA ASP A 375 -11.86 9.94 -23.86
C ASP A 375 -13.28 9.92 -23.30
N PRO A 376 -14.11 10.96 -23.45
CA PRO A 376 -15.49 11.00 -22.96
C PRO A 376 -16.36 9.81 -23.36
N ARG A 377 -16.05 9.17 -24.50
CA ARG A 377 -16.76 7.98 -25.01
C ARG A 377 -16.09 6.66 -24.64
N ALA A 378 -14.87 6.68 -24.12
CA ALA A 378 -14.13 5.48 -23.74
C ALA A 378 -14.71 4.87 -22.45
N LYS A 379 -14.60 3.53 -22.34
CA LYS A 379 -14.89 2.83 -21.10
C LYS A 379 -13.79 3.17 -20.10
N PRO A 380 -14.14 3.56 -18.86
CA PRO A 380 -13.14 3.80 -17.82
C PRO A 380 -12.32 2.53 -17.52
N GLU A 381 -11.02 2.71 -17.30
CA GLU A 381 -10.08 1.69 -16.84
C GLU A 381 -9.53 2.03 -15.46
N PHE A 382 -8.95 1.05 -14.74
CA PHE A 382 -8.34 1.31 -13.46
C PHE A 382 -6.99 2.00 -13.61
N VAL A 383 -6.70 2.97 -12.74
CA VAL A 383 -5.36 3.55 -12.62
C VAL A 383 -4.40 2.55 -11.97
N HIS A 384 -3.11 2.75 -12.09
CA HIS A 384 -2.11 2.10 -11.26
C HIS A 384 -1.78 2.98 -10.06
N THR A 385 -1.61 2.36 -8.89
CA THR A 385 -1.20 3.05 -7.67
C THR A 385 0.24 2.70 -7.32
N LEU A 386 0.98 3.71 -6.85
CA LEU A 386 2.32 3.55 -6.36
C LEU A 386 2.44 4.26 -5.01
N ASN A 387 3.28 3.74 -4.15
CA ASN A 387 3.62 4.38 -2.88
C ASN A 387 5.11 4.29 -2.61
N GLY A 388 5.61 5.19 -1.75
CA GLY A 388 6.97 5.15 -1.26
C GLY A 388 7.16 6.12 -0.10
N SER A 389 8.10 5.83 0.79
CA SER A 389 8.41 6.76 1.86
C SER A 389 9.45 7.78 1.41
N ALA A 390 9.15 9.07 1.59
CA ALA A 390 10.11 10.16 1.41
C ALA A 390 10.81 10.62 2.71
N LEU A 391 10.90 9.92 3.68
CA LEU A 391 11.45 8.80 4.38
C LEU A 391 10.72 8.56 5.73
N ALA A 392 11.06 7.47 6.43
CA ALA A 392 10.67 7.26 7.82
C ALA A 392 11.51 8.19 8.74
N ILE A 393 10.85 9.17 9.39
CA ILE A 393 11.54 10.24 10.13
C ILE A 393 12.38 9.68 11.28
N GLY A 394 11.84 8.74 12.06
CA GLY A 394 12.57 8.09 13.16
C GLY A 394 13.82 7.35 12.69
N ARG A 395 13.73 6.62 11.55
CA ARG A 395 14.89 5.92 10.97
C ARG A 395 15.91 6.89 10.36
N THR A 396 15.47 8.01 9.80
CA THR A 396 16.38 9.06 9.34
C THR A 396 17.09 9.73 10.52
N LEU A 397 16.36 10.02 11.58
CA LEU A 397 16.91 10.61 12.79
C LEU A 397 18.01 9.71 13.39
N LEU A 398 17.73 8.43 13.57
CA LEU A 398 18.75 7.50 14.09
C LEU A 398 19.96 7.38 13.19
N ALA A 399 19.78 7.37 11.86
CA ALA A 399 20.88 7.32 10.90
C ALA A 399 21.75 8.58 10.98
N LEU A 400 21.13 9.75 11.13
CA LEU A 400 21.84 11.02 11.33
C LEU A 400 22.64 11.04 12.64
N LEU A 401 22.08 10.52 13.75
CA LEU A 401 22.79 10.42 15.03
C LEU A 401 24.02 9.52 14.87
N GLU A 402 23.86 8.35 14.28
CA GLU A 402 24.96 7.38 14.16
C GLU A 402 26.03 7.83 13.14
N ASN A 403 25.63 8.36 11.98
CA ASN A 403 26.60 8.82 10.97
C ASN A 403 27.23 10.17 11.31
N GLY A 404 26.52 11.04 12.04
CA GLY A 404 26.97 12.37 12.44
C GLY A 404 27.83 12.42 13.71
N GLN A 405 27.94 11.31 14.46
CA GLN A 405 28.63 11.28 15.76
C GLN A 405 30.10 11.67 15.67
N GLN A 406 30.58 12.33 16.71
CA GLN A 406 31.97 12.74 16.86
C GLN A 406 32.60 12.05 18.08
N ALA A 407 33.93 12.07 18.18
CA ALA A 407 34.67 11.45 19.28
C ALA A 407 34.33 12.06 20.66
N ASP A 408 33.89 13.33 20.69
CA ASP A 408 33.43 14.02 21.90
C ASP A 408 31.97 13.71 22.28
N GLY A 409 31.31 12.85 21.53
CA GLY A 409 29.89 12.46 21.73
C GLY A 409 28.88 13.42 21.14
N SER A 410 29.28 14.53 20.54
CA SER A 410 28.38 15.43 19.83
C SER A 410 27.99 14.88 18.45
N ILE A 411 26.93 15.43 17.85
CA ILE A 411 26.44 15.05 16.52
C ILE A 411 26.52 16.26 15.60
N VAL A 412 27.17 16.12 14.46
CA VAL A 412 27.17 17.12 13.39
C VAL A 412 26.10 16.75 12.37
N LEU A 413 25.26 17.71 12.03
CA LEU A 413 24.15 17.53 11.07
C LEU A 413 24.62 17.91 9.65
N PRO A 414 24.02 17.28 8.61
CA PRO A 414 24.20 17.69 7.22
C PRO A 414 23.82 19.15 6.99
N ARG A 415 24.55 19.84 6.12
CA ARG A 415 24.30 21.27 5.82
C ARG A 415 22.87 21.53 5.35
N ALA A 416 22.28 20.60 4.61
CA ALA A 416 20.90 20.71 4.12
C ALA A 416 19.86 20.87 5.25
N LEU A 417 20.13 20.38 6.46
CA LEU A 417 19.22 20.49 7.60
C LEU A 417 19.40 21.78 8.42
N VAL A 418 20.54 22.48 8.32
CA VAL A 418 20.81 23.66 9.14
C VAL A 418 19.75 24.76 8.98
N PRO A 419 19.22 25.06 7.77
CA PRO A 419 18.13 26.03 7.62
C PRO A 419 16.82 25.63 8.34
N TYR A 420 16.60 24.34 8.53
CA TYR A 420 15.39 23.78 9.17
C TYR A 420 15.53 23.65 10.68
N THR A 421 16.72 23.31 11.16
CA THR A 421 17.01 23.12 12.59
C THR A 421 17.37 24.42 13.30
N GLY A 422 18.05 25.36 12.61
CA GLY A 422 18.67 26.53 13.20
C GLY A 422 19.97 26.22 13.95
N PHE A 423 20.47 24.98 13.90
CA PHE A 423 21.74 24.55 14.50
C PHE A 423 22.40 23.49 13.63
N GLU A 424 23.72 23.43 13.65
CA GLU A 424 24.54 22.44 12.92
C GLU A 424 25.04 21.30 13.80
N ARG A 425 24.97 21.45 15.14
CA ARG A 425 25.51 20.49 16.11
C ARG A 425 24.56 20.26 17.28
N ILE A 426 24.49 19.02 17.72
CA ILE A 426 23.87 18.60 18.98
C ILE A 426 24.98 18.20 19.94
N SER A 427 25.04 18.88 21.08
CA SER A 427 26.03 18.64 22.13
C SER A 427 25.37 18.80 23.49
#